data_f78629236bc3bbad2207b585b207d8ae
#
_entry.id   f78629236bc3bbad2207b585b207d8ae
#
_cell.length_a   1.000
_cell.length_b   1.000
_cell.length_c   1.000
_cell.angle_alpha   90.00
_cell.angle_beta   90.00
_cell.angle_gamma   90.00
#
_symmetry.space_group_name_H-M   'P 1'
#
loop_
_entity.id
_entity.type
_entity.pdbx_description
1 polymer ?
#
loop_
_entity_poly.entity_id
_entity_poly.type
_entity_poly.pdbx_seq_one_letter_code
_entity_poly.pdbx_strand_id
1 'polypeptide(L)'
;MPAPLISSFRQVPRTGVIFVTAQAAACGWKQGDPTWSNLGQGSPETGPLEGAPPRIEALPMTKADYSYAPVAGVWELREAVATLYNSLYRKGKKSQYTAENVAISGGGRAALTRAVAGLNSVNLGHFLPDYTA
;
A
#
# COMPACT_ATOMS: atom_id res chain seq x y z
N MET A 1 39.33 -12.06 -21.38
CA MET A 1 38.27 -11.15 -20.95
C MET A 1 37.72 -11.68 -19.63
N PRO A 2 37.58 -10.89 -18.56
CA PRO A 2 36.94 -11.37 -17.34
C PRO A 2 35.50 -11.76 -17.68
N ALA A 3 35.02 -12.86 -17.09
CA ALA A 3 33.63 -13.28 -17.23
C ALA A 3 32.69 -12.14 -16.75
N PRO A 4 31.55 -11.89 -17.42
CA PRO A 4 30.62 -10.87 -16.97
C PRO A 4 30.15 -11.22 -15.55
N LEU A 5 30.22 -10.24 -14.65
CA LEU A 5 29.67 -10.37 -13.31
C LEU A 5 28.15 -10.64 -13.45
N ILE A 6 27.75 -11.85 -13.11
CA ILE A 6 26.32 -12.20 -13.05
C ILE A 6 25.75 -11.44 -11.86
N SER A 7 24.98 -10.37 -12.12
CA SER A 7 24.26 -9.68 -11.08
C SER A 7 23.11 -10.56 -10.57
N SER A 8 23.07 -10.79 -9.26
CA SER A 8 21.94 -11.46 -8.60
C SER A 8 20.64 -10.62 -8.63
N PHE A 9 20.76 -9.37 -9.04
CA PHE A 9 19.64 -8.43 -9.16
C PHE A 9 19.40 -8.05 -10.61
N ARG A 10 18.16 -8.14 -11.06
CA ARG A 10 17.78 -7.58 -12.35
C ARG A 10 17.60 -6.07 -12.25
N GLN A 11 17.96 -5.35 -13.29
CA GLN A 11 17.70 -3.93 -13.39
C GLN A 11 16.19 -3.72 -13.60
N VAL A 12 15.58 -2.86 -12.77
CA VAL A 12 14.19 -2.43 -12.91
C VAL A 12 14.19 -0.98 -13.39
N PRO A 13 13.59 -0.68 -14.55
CA PRO A 13 13.53 0.69 -15.05
C PRO A 13 12.64 1.56 -14.15
N ARG A 14 13.01 2.82 -14.01
CA ARG A 14 12.16 3.81 -13.35
C ARG A 14 11.01 4.16 -14.27
N THR A 15 9.77 4.06 -13.77
CA THR A 15 8.55 4.36 -14.52
C THR A 15 7.62 5.26 -13.70
N GLY A 16 6.60 5.81 -14.36
CA GLY A 16 5.55 6.61 -13.71
C GLY A 16 6.09 7.78 -12.92
N VAL A 17 5.52 8.02 -11.76
CA VAL A 17 5.86 9.15 -10.87
C VAL A 17 7.34 9.17 -10.50
N ILE A 18 7.96 8.01 -10.28
CA ILE A 18 9.38 7.93 -9.91
C ILE A 18 10.26 8.47 -11.04
N PHE A 19 9.94 8.15 -12.30
CA PHE A 19 10.64 8.67 -13.45
C PHE A 19 10.46 10.19 -13.56
N VAL A 20 9.22 10.68 -13.51
CA VAL A 20 8.90 12.11 -13.61
C VAL A 20 9.59 12.92 -12.51
N THR A 21 9.54 12.46 -11.26
CA THR A 21 10.21 13.12 -10.12
C THR A 21 11.72 13.16 -10.30
N ALA A 22 12.32 12.09 -10.80
CA ALA A 22 13.76 12.06 -11.06
C ALA A 22 14.17 13.04 -12.18
N GLN A 23 13.36 13.17 -13.25
CA GLN A 23 13.60 14.15 -14.31
C GLN A 23 13.44 15.59 -13.81
N ALA A 24 12.39 15.85 -13.03
CA ALA A 24 12.18 17.16 -12.42
C ALA A 24 13.34 17.56 -11.50
N ALA A 25 13.82 16.64 -10.67
CA ALA A 25 14.99 16.89 -9.81
C ALA A 25 16.27 17.17 -10.62
N ALA A 26 16.48 16.49 -11.74
CA ALA A 26 17.58 16.76 -12.65
C ALA A 26 17.51 18.17 -13.29
N CYS A 27 16.29 18.71 -13.42
CA CYS A 27 16.04 20.08 -13.86
C CYS A 27 16.08 21.12 -12.72
N GLY A 28 16.43 20.72 -11.51
CA GLY A 28 16.56 21.62 -10.36
C GLY A 28 15.35 21.69 -9.44
N TRP A 29 14.30 20.92 -9.71
CA TRP A 29 13.14 20.87 -8.81
C TRP A 29 13.51 20.32 -7.42
N LYS A 30 12.95 20.95 -6.40
CA LYS A 30 13.02 20.50 -5.00
C LYS A 30 11.63 20.51 -4.41
N GLN A 31 11.35 19.56 -3.55
CA GLN A 31 10.06 19.51 -2.84
C GLN A 31 9.89 20.74 -1.94
N GLY A 32 8.74 21.40 -2.05
CA GLY A 32 8.45 22.62 -1.29
C GLY A 32 9.00 23.91 -1.89
N ASP A 33 9.66 23.87 -3.05
CA ASP A 33 10.10 25.07 -3.76
C ASP A 33 8.88 25.78 -4.38
N PRO A 34 8.57 27.03 -3.95
CA PRO A 34 7.38 27.73 -4.39
C PRO A 34 7.45 28.20 -5.87
N THR A 35 8.61 28.11 -6.51
CA THR A 35 8.79 28.47 -7.93
C THR A 35 8.32 27.36 -8.87
N TRP A 36 8.00 26.17 -8.33
CA TRP A 36 7.57 25.01 -9.07
C TRP A 36 6.14 24.59 -8.72
N SER A 37 5.34 24.30 -9.74
CA SER A 37 4.03 23.67 -9.58
C SER A 37 4.13 22.18 -9.89
N ASN A 38 3.97 21.33 -8.88
CA ASN A 38 4.01 19.88 -9.07
C ASN A 38 2.67 19.35 -9.59
N LEU A 39 2.59 19.12 -10.88
CA LEU A 39 1.44 18.49 -11.54
C LEU A 39 1.65 16.99 -11.83
N GLY A 40 2.79 16.43 -11.42
CA GLY A 40 3.18 15.05 -11.71
C GLY A 40 2.64 14.04 -10.73
N GLN A 41 2.14 14.47 -9.57
CA GLN A 41 1.58 13.58 -8.56
C GLN A 41 0.41 14.25 -7.84
N GLY A 42 -0.76 13.64 -7.96
CA GLY A 42 -1.91 14.01 -7.14
C GLY A 42 -1.74 13.53 -5.70
N SER A 43 -2.25 14.29 -4.75
CA SER A 43 -2.31 13.92 -3.34
C SER A 43 -3.74 14.15 -2.84
N PRO A 44 -4.30 13.24 -2.03
CA PRO A 44 -5.58 13.49 -1.37
C PRO A 44 -5.50 14.72 -0.48
N GLU A 45 -6.63 15.38 -0.27
CA GLU A 45 -6.74 16.45 0.73
C GLU A 45 -6.33 15.94 2.11
N THR A 46 -5.40 16.63 2.76
CA THR A 46 -4.85 16.24 4.07
C THR A 46 -5.37 17.08 5.22
N GLY A 47 -6.11 18.16 4.93
CA GLY A 47 -6.72 19.02 5.91
C GLY A 47 -7.92 18.38 6.65
N PRO A 48 -8.53 19.11 7.58
CA PRO A 48 -9.78 18.71 8.18
C PRO A 48 -10.88 18.60 7.13
N LEU A 49 -11.67 17.54 7.19
CA LEU A 49 -12.81 17.32 6.30
C LEU A 49 -14.10 17.42 7.13
N GLU A 50 -15.09 18.13 6.64
CA GLU A 50 -16.39 18.24 7.29
C GLU A 50 -17.04 16.85 7.42
N GLY A 51 -17.54 16.51 8.62
CA GLY A 51 -18.15 15.21 8.90
C GLY A 51 -17.17 14.04 9.06
N ALA A 52 -15.87 14.24 8.85
CA ALA A 52 -14.88 13.21 9.11
C ALA A 52 -14.47 13.17 10.59
N PRO A 53 -14.10 12.00 11.13
CA PRO A 53 -13.50 11.93 12.46
C PRO A 53 -12.18 12.70 12.51
N PRO A 54 -11.77 13.19 13.69
CA PRO A 54 -10.51 13.88 13.84
C PRO A 54 -9.34 12.95 13.45
N ARG A 55 -8.29 13.54 12.90
CA ARG A 55 -7.08 12.80 12.57
C ARG A 55 -6.38 12.32 13.82
N ILE A 56 -5.80 11.13 13.73
CA ILE A 56 -4.98 10.58 14.81
C ILE A 56 -3.68 11.38 14.85
N GLU A 57 -3.43 12.06 15.94
CA GLU A 57 -2.23 12.87 16.18
C GLU A 57 -1.17 12.10 16.99
N ALA A 58 -1.60 11.14 17.80
CA ALA A 58 -0.72 10.31 18.61
C ALA A 58 -1.29 8.89 18.73
N LEU A 59 -0.40 7.91 18.74
CA LEU A 59 -0.73 6.52 19.05
C LEU A 59 -0.26 6.21 20.47
N PRO A 60 -1.16 6.00 21.44
CA PRO A 60 -0.77 5.57 22.77
C PRO A 60 -0.18 4.17 22.70
N MET A 61 1.06 4.00 23.20
CA MET A 61 1.72 2.71 23.26
C MET A 61 1.65 2.16 24.68
N THR A 62 1.28 0.90 24.79
CA THR A 62 1.28 0.16 26.05
C THR A 62 2.42 -0.87 26.07
N LYS A 63 2.71 -1.46 27.22
CA LYS A 63 3.72 -2.51 27.33
C LYS A 63 3.40 -3.73 26.44
N ALA A 64 2.14 -4.01 26.21
CA ALA A 64 1.70 -5.12 25.35
C ALA A 64 2.05 -4.90 23.88
N ASP A 65 2.12 -3.65 23.42
CA ASP A 65 2.39 -3.31 22.02
C ASP A 65 3.84 -3.59 21.60
N TYR A 66 4.72 -3.84 22.56
CA TYR A 66 6.11 -4.25 22.31
C TYR A 66 6.29 -5.76 22.16
N SER A 67 5.20 -6.53 22.27
CA SER A 67 5.22 -7.99 22.11
C SER A 67 5.09 -8.40 20.64
N TYR A 68 5.50 -9.62 20.33
CA TYR A 68 5.23 -10.20 18.99
C TYR A 68 3.75 -10.36 18.76
N ALA A 69 3.30 -9.89 17.60
CA ALA A 69 1.95 -10.15 17.14
C ALA A 69 1.88 -11.45 16.31
N PRO A 70 0.71 -12.09 16.20
CA PRO A 70 0.49 -13.20 15.28
C PRO A 70 0.85 -12.83 13.84
N VAL A 71 1.38 -13.76 13.05
CA VAL A 71 1.84 -13.53 11.67
C VAL A 71 0.75 -12.93 10.77
N ALA A 72 -0.49 -13.37 10.95
CA ALA A 72 -1.63 -12.85 10.19
C ALA A 72 -2.22 -11.54 10.76
N GLY A 73 -1.69 -11.03 11.86
CA GLY A 73 -2.24 -9.90 12.61
C GLY A 73 -3.11 -10.32 13.78
N VAL A 74 -3.36 -9.39 14.70
CA VAL A 74 -4.18 -9.65 15.89
C VAL A 74 -5.61 -10.00 15.50
N TRP A 75 -6.20 -10.93 16.25
CA TRP A 75 -7.50 -11.51 15.92
C TRP A 75 -8.60 -10.46 15.84
N GLU A 76 -8.65 -9.58 16.81
CA GLU A 76 -9.66 -8.53 16.93
C GLU A 76 -9.69 -7.60 15.71
N LEU A 77 -8.54 -7.24 15.19
CA LEU A 77 -8.45 -6.42 13.98
C LEU A 77 -8.93 -7.21 12.75
N ARG A 78 -8.54 -8.47 12.62
CA ARG A 78 -8.96 -9.34 11.52
C ARG A 78 -10.48 -9.56 11.53
N GLU A 79 -11.05 -9.76 12.70
CA GLU A 79 -12.50 -9.90 12.88
C GLU A 79 -13.25 -8.60 12.57
N ALA A 80 -12.74 -7.46 13.02
CA ALA A 80 -13.31 -6.16 12.70
C ALA A 80 -13.32 -5.89 11.18
N VAL A 81 -12.23 -6.21 10.48
CA VAL A 81 -12.15 -6.09 9.01
C VAL A 81 -13.16 -7.02 8.34
N ALA A 82 -13.24 -8.28 8.73
CA ALA A 82 -14.21 -9.23 8.19
C ALA A 82 -15.64 -8.73 8.38
N THR A 83 -15.97 -8.25 9.57
CA THR A 83 -17.28 -7.68 9.91
C THR A 83 -17.63 -6.47 9.06
N LEU A 84 -16.68 -5.54 8.91
CA LEU A 84 -16.85 -4.36 8.06
C LEU A 84 -17.17 -4.75 6.61
N TYR A 85 -16.38 -5.64 6.04
CA TYR A 85 -16.58 -6.08 4.66
C TYR A 85 -17.89 -6.85 4.46
N ASN A 86 -18.27 -7.66 5.43
CA ASN A 86 -19.57 -8.36 5.41
C ASN A 86 -20.74 -7.39 5.44
N SER A 87 -20.66 -6.35 6.29
CA SER A 87 -21.71 -5.35 6.42
C SER A 87 -21.88 -4.48 5.19
N LEU A 88 -20.77 -4.11 4.52
CA LEU A 88 -20.78 -3.23 3.36
C LEU A 88 -21.03 -3.98 2.04
N TYR A 89 -20.38 -5.10 1.84
CA TYR A 89 -20.34 -5.73 0.51
C TYR A 89 -20.98 -7.11 0.45
N ARG A 90 -21.25 -7.73 1.59
CA ARG A 90 -21.76 -9.11 1.64
C ARG A 90 -23.05 -9.27 2.43
N LYS A 91 -23.75 -8.18 2.70
CA LYS A 91 -25.04 -8.19 3.38
C LYS A 91 -26.03 -9.10 2.63
N GLY A 92 -26.61 -10.07 3.33
CA GLY A 92 -27.56 -11.03 2.78
C GLY A 92 -26.95 -12.12 1.87
N LYS A 93 -25.63 -12.13 1.66
CA LYS A 93 -24.97 -13.19 0.88
C LYS A 93 -24.72 -14.42 1.75
N LYS A 94 -24.81 -15.61 1.13
CA LYS A 94 -24.57 -16.89 1.85
C LYS A 94 -23.13 -17.02 2.34
N SER A 95 -22.14 -16.57 1.56
CA SER A 95 -20.75 -16.59 1.97
C SER A 95 -20.41 -15.31 2.74
N GLN A 96 -19.90 -15.46 3.93
CA GLN A 96 -19.42 -14.38 4.79
C GLN A 96 -17.92 -14.58 5.05
N TYR A 97 -17.20 -13.49 5.23
CA TYR A 97 -15.82 -13.54 5.67
C TYR A 97 -15.75 -13.78 7.18
N THR A 98 -14.72 -14.47 7.60
CA THR A 98 -14.33 -14.61 9.02
C THR A 98 -12.93 -14.02 9.20
N ALA A 99 -12.45 -13.92 10.43
CA ALA A 99 -11.08 -13.51 10.71
C ALA A 99 -10.03 -14.39 9.99
N GLU A 100 -10.35 -15.65 9.70
CA GLU A 100 -9.47 -16.57 8.94
C GLU A 100 -9.25 -16.14 7.49
N ASN A 101 -10.14 -15.35 6.92
CA ASN A 101 -10.01 -14.82 5.55
C ASN A 101 -9.24 -13.50 5.48
N VAL A 102 -8.72 -13.01 6.61
CA VAL A 102 -8.05 -11.71 6.72
C VAL A 102 -6.62 -11.88 7.21
N ALA A 103 -5.69 -11.26 6.51
CA ALA A 103 -4.31 -11.10 6.97
C ALA A 103 -3.93 -9.61 6.92
N ILE A 104 -3.29 -9.14 7.97
CA ILE A 104 -2.84 -7.76 8.11
C ILE A 104 -1.40 -7.63 7.63
N SER A 105 -1.10 -6.54 6.96
CA SER A 105 0.23 -6.24 6.44
C SER A 105 0.60 -4.79 6.72
N GLY A 106 1.88 -4.51 6.81
CA GLY A 106 2.43 -3.16 7.00
C GLY A 106 2.33 -2.32 5.71
N GLY A 107 1.11 -1.96 5.33
CA GLY A 107 0.82 -1.14 4.16
C GLY A 107 0.37 -1.92 2.92
N GLY A 108 -0.36 -1.22 2.03
CA GLY A 108 -1.01 -1.82 0.87
C GLY A 108 -0.05 -2.49 -0.11
N ARG A 109 1.13 -1.91 -0.35
CA ARG A 109 2.13 -2.52 -1.24
C ARG A 109 2.65 -3.86 -0.71
N ALA A 110 2.89 -3.95 0.59
CA ALA A 110 3.30 -5.20 1.21
C ALA A 110 2.18 -6.25 1.13
N ALA A 111 0.92 -5.85 1.27
CA ALA A 111 -0.23 -6.72 1.09
C ALA A 111 -0.32 -7.25 -0.35
N LEU A 112 -0.19 -6.38 -1.36
CA LEU A 112 -0.19 -6.77 -2.77
C LEU A 112 0.95 -7.74 -3.09
N THR A 113 2.17 -7.44 -2.64
CA THR A 113 3.32 -8.31 -2.85
C THR A 113 3.12 -9.69 -2.25
N ARG A 114 2.57 -9.78 -1.04
CA ARG A 114 2.26 -11.06 -0.38
C ARG A 114 1.16 -11.82 -1.11
N ALA A 115 0.11 -11.13 -1.55
CA ALA A 115 -0.97 -11.74 -2.31
C ALA A 115 -0.45 -12.35 -3.61
N VAL A 116 0.33 -11.58 -4.38
CA VAL A 116 0.93 -12.05 -5.64
C VAL A 116 1.91 -13.20 -5.40
N ALA A 117 2.74 -13.13 -4.35
CA ALA A 117 3.67 -14.20 -4.02
C ALA A 117 2.97 -15.50 -3.61
N GLY A 118 1.73 -15.42 -3.09
CA GLY A 118 0.91 -16.58 -2.76
C GLY A 118 0.17 -17.20 -3.95
N LEU A 119 0.18 -16.53 -5.11
CA LEU A 119 -0.46 -17.05 -6.32
C LEU A 119 0.52 -17.94 -7.09
N ASN A 120 -0.02 -19.01 -7.66
CA ASN A 120 0.70 -19.83 -8.64
C ASN A 120 0.58 -19.17 -10.03
N SER A 121 0.86 -19.91 -11.10
CA SER A 121 0.70 -19.43 -12.48
C SER A 121 -0.75 -19.03 -12.74
N VAL A 122 -0.99 -17.74 -12.91
CA VAL A 122 -2.32 -17.15 -13.17
C VAL A 122 -2.23 -16.13 -14.29
N ASN A 123 -3.33 -15.92 -14.98
CA ASN A 123 -3.48 -14.78 -15.87
C ASN A 123 -3.97 -13.58 -15.05
N LEU A 124 -3.19 -12.50 -15.04
CA LEU A 124 -3.54 -11.27 -14.34
C LEU A 124 -4.00 -10.22 -15.37
N GLY A 125 -5.24 -9.79 -15.25
CA GLY A 125 -5.78 -8.66 -15.99
C GLY A 125 -5.68 -7.38 -15.17
N HIS A 126 -5.30 -6.26 -15.81
CA HIS A 126 -5.34 -4.94 -15.21
C HIS A 126 -5.79 -3.91 -16.23
N PHE A 127 -6.30 -2.79 -15.77
CA PHE A 127 -6.68 -1.68 -16.61
C PHE A 127 -5.49 -0.81 -16.98
N LEU A 128 -5.57 -0.10 -18.12
CA LEU A 128 -4.58 0.88 -18.55
C LEU A 128 -5.28 2.22 -18.81
N PRO A 129 -4.80 3.32 -18.24
CA PRO A 129 -3.69 3.42 -17.28
C PRO A 129 -4.06 2.92 -15.88
N ASP A 130 -3.07 2.44 -15.13
CA ASP A 130 -3.23 2.00 -13.75
C ASP A 130 -2.06 2.49 -12.89
N TYR A 131 -2.21 2.38 -11.56
CA TYR A 131 -1.16 2.72 -10.63
C TYR A 131 0.02 1.73 -10.72
N THR A 132 1.23 2.25 -10.63
CA THR A 132 2.48 1.50 -10.89
C THR A 132 2.92 0.52 -9.80
N ALA A 133 2.15 0.36 -8.72
CA ALA A 133 2.49 -0.56 -7.62
C ALA A 133 2.06 -1.98 -7.89
#